data_e0cf464c3d6c6e69923635f787296634
#
_entry.id   e0cf464c3d6c6e69923635f787296634
#
_cell.length_a   1.000
_cell.length_b   1.000
_cell.length_c   1.000
_cell.angle_alpha   90.00
_cell.angle_beta   90.00
_cell.angle_gamma   90.00
#
_symmetry.space_group_name_H-M   'P 1'
#
loop_
_entity.id
_entity.type
_entity.pdbx_description
1 polymer ?
#
loop_
_entity_poly.entity_id
_entity_poly.type
_entity_poly.pdbx_seq_one_letter_code
_entity_poly.pdbx_strand_id
1 'polypeptide(L)'
;MNIVRKDIDQNNATLTVCIEKSDYAEKVEKTIRDYRKKANIPGFRPGNVPVGLIKKMYGKAVIAEEINKIVSDELYSYIRENKINMLGEPMPNETDQKPIDFDANENFEFIFDLGIAPEFEVELSKKDKIKNYTIAVSDEMIDNQIKSHTSRYGKYVQEETVEEKDMVKGEILELADGKVNEKGLKVADAVLTPSYIKDEAQKAAFVGAVKGAVITFNPQTAFENEAEISSLLKVSKDEAKNITADFQITIEGITRYYEADVNQELFDKVYGEGVVTTEEEFRAKIKDGILESLSGDSEYKFGVDAREMLLAKFDDLQFPDAFLKRWVLATNTNLSPETLEEDFPKMIADLKWQLIKDKLTKANEVKVEIEDINAYARKIARAQFAQYGMVGMGDDILDNYAKDMLKKEETVKGIVERVAENKVFEIVKNSVKLDTKEVTIEEFNKMFEN
;
A
#
# COMPACT_ATOMS: atom_id res chain seq x y z
N MET A 1 35.07 -15.83 31.96
CA MET A 1 34.10 -14.81 31.47
C MET A 1 32.87 -14.79 32.35
N ASN A 2 32.28 -13.62 32.65
CA ASN A 2 31.12 -13.47 33.50
C ASN A 2 30.24 -12.33 32.95
N ILE A 3 28.90 -12.52 32.99
CA ILE A 3 27.94 -11.48 32.65
C ILE A 3 27.11 -11.15 33.90
N VAL A 4 27.07 -9.89 34.24
CA VAL A 4 26.30 -9.38 35.39
C VAL A 4 25.18 -8.50 34.90
N ARG A 5 23.93 -8.87 35.23
CA ARG A 5 22.74 -8.04 34.98
C ARG A 5 22.45 -7.18 36.20
N LYS A 6 22.18 -5.91 35.97
CA LYS A 6 21.68 -4.97 36.97
C LYS A 6 20.41 -4.30 36.43
N ASP A 7 19.29 -4.58 37.03
CA ASP A 7 18.04 -3.91 36.70
C ASP A 7 18.04 -2.50 37.32
N ILE A 8 17.73 -1.50 36.49
CA ILE A 8 17.63 -0.09 36.89
C ILE A 8 16.18 0.18 37.32
N ASP A 9 15.24 -0.28 36.49
CA ASP A 9 13.81 -0.29 36.75
C ASP A 9 13.13 -1.45 36.00
N GLN A 10 11.81 -1.42 35.83
CA GLN A 10 11.06 -2.50 35.17
C GLN A 10 11.40 -2.66 33.69
N ASN A 11 11.79 -1.57 33.01
CA ASN A 11 11.99 -1.52 31.57
C ASN A 11 13.42 -1.19 31.15
N ASN A 12 14.32 -0.94 32.12
CA ASN A 12 15.72 -0.61 31.88
C ASN A 12 16.64 -1.49 32.70
N ALA A 13 17.64 -2.06 32.06
CA ALA A 13 18.71 -2.81 32.72
C ALA A 13 20.06 -2.53 32.05
N THR A 14 21.13 -2.84 32.77
CA THR A 14 22.48 -2.90 32.22
C THR A 14 23.00 -4.34 32.26
N LEU A 15 23.78 -4.72 31.22
CA LEU A 15 24.58 -5.93 31.22
C LEU A 15 26.05 -5.55 31.20
N THR A 16 26.80 -6.03 32.20
CA THR A 16 28.23 -5.89 32.24
C THR A 16 28.88 -7.22 31.81
N VAL A 17 29.58 -7.22 30.70
CA VAL A 17 30.32 -8.37 30.18
C VAL A 17 31.76 -8.23 30.63
N CYS A 18 32.21 -9.13 31.54
CA CYS A 18 33.56 -9.17 32.07
C CYS A 18 34.39 -10.22 31.30
N ILE A 19 35.45 -9.78 30.64
CA ILE A 19 36.34 -10.60 29.85
C ILE A 19 37.70 -10.68 30.51
N GLU A 20 38.15 -11.87 30.75
CA GLU A 20 39.51 -12.14 31.26
C GLU A 20 40.44 -12.55 30.11
N LYS A 21 41.78 -12.43 30.35
CA LYS A 21 42.78 -12.80 29.35
C LYS A 21 42.62 -14.23 28.84
N SER A 22 42.22 -15.15 29.72
CA SER A 22 42.00 -16.58 29.38
C SER A 22 40.91 -16.77 28.31
N ASP A 23 39.94 -15.84 28.20
CA ASP A 23 38.79 -15.97 27.32
C ASP A 23 39.14 -15.66 25.85
N TYR A 24 40.15 -14.83 25.60
CA TYR A 24 40.51 -14.38 24.26
C TYR A 24 41.94 -14.75 23.81
N ALA A 25 42.84 -15.05 24.72
CA ALA A 25 44.28 -15.23 24.42
C ALA A 25 44.53 -16.28 23.32
N GLU A 26 43.87 -17.45 23.37
CA GLU A 26 44.01 -18.50 22.37
C GLU A 26 43.49 -18.08 21.00
N LYS A 27 42.34 -17.40 20.96
CA LYS A 27 41.74 -16.86 19.73
C LYS A 27 42.62 -15.80 19.08
N VAL A 28 43.14 -14.88 19.87
CA VAL A 28 44.10 -13.85 19.43
C VAL A 28 45.38 -14.49 18.88
N GLU A 29 45.95 -15.50 19.55
CA GLU A 29 47.14 -16.17 19.04
C GLU A 29 46.87 -16.91 17.73
N LYS A 30 45.74 -17.53 17.56
CA LYS A 30 45.32 -18.17 16.32
C LYS A 30 45.20 -17.13 15.19
N THR A 31 44.51 -16.04 15.44
CA THR A 31 44.30 -14.94 14.46
C THR A 31 45.64 -14.28 14.09
N ILE A 32 46.54 -14.02 15.03
CA ILE A 32 47.90 -13.53 14.76
C ILE A 32 48.68 -14.50 13.86
N ARG A 33 48.57 -15.83 14.09
CA ARG A 33 49.21 -16.85 13.24
C ARG A 33 48.64 -16.82 11.80
N ASP A 34 47.37 -16.61 11.65
CA ASP A 34 46.72 -16.52 10.34
C ASP A 34 47.04 -15.21 9.61
N TYR A 35 47.09 -14.08 10.32
CA TYR A 35 47.61 -12.81 9.78
C TYR A 35 49.05 -12.96 9.28
N ARG A 36 49.93 -13.64 10.05
CA ARG A 36 51.29 -13.90 9.65
C ARG A 36 51.42 -14.62 8.31
N LYS A 37 50.53 -15.60 8.05
CA LYS A 37 50.53 -16.35 6.78
C LYS A 37 50.19 -15.48 5.58
N LYS A 38 49.32 -14.48 5.80
CA LYS A 38 48.79 -13.60 4.75
C LYS A 38 49.53 -12.26 4.64
N ALA A 39 50.30 -11.86 5.66
CA ALA A 39 50.96 -10.58 5.72
C ALA A 39 52.03 -10.44 4.63
N ASN A 40 51.91 -9.34 3.86
CA ASN A 40 52.93 -8.93 2.90
C ASN A 40 53.64 -7.68 3.46
N ILE A 41 54.81 -7.87 4.07
CA ILE A 41 55.60 -6.79 4.69
C ILE A 41 56.93 -6.65 3.92
N PRO A 42 57.27 -5.43 3.47
CA PRO A 42 58.54 -5.18 2.78
C PRO A 42 59.72 -5.71 3.57
N GLY A 43 60.61 -6.48 2.92
CA GLY A 43 61.78 -7.12 3.55
C GLY A 43 61.57 -8.52 4.10
N PHE A 44 60.33 -9.05 4.06
CA PHE A 44 60.03 -10.42 4.51
C PHE A 44 59.26 -11.21 3.43
N ARG A 45 59.59 -12.47 3.28
CA ARG A 45 58.82 -13.37 2.43
C ARG A 45 57.46 -13.65 3.11
N PRO A 46 56.33 -13.65 2.34
CA PRO A 46 54.98 -13.98 2.88
C PRO A 46 55.05 -15.29 3.72
N GLY A 47 54.45 -15.26 4.92
CA GLY A 47 54.46 -16.36 5.88
C GLY A 47 55.69 -16.48 6.78
N ASN A 48 56.78 -15.77 6.48
CA ASN A 48 58.04 -15.82 7.26
C ASN A 48 58.32 -14.56 8.10
N VAL A 49 57.33 -13.70 8.24
CA VAL A 49 57.40 -12.51 9.11
C VAL A 49 57.54 -12.95 10.58
N PRO A 50 58.45 -12.38 11.39
CA PRO A 50 58.51 -12.67 12.81
C PRO A 50 57.21 -12.38 13.54
N VAL A 51 56.75 -13.30 14.39
CA VAL A 51 55.47 -13.14 15.13
C VAL A 51 55.44 -11.88 15.98
N GLY A 52 56.61 -11.54 16.60
CA GLY A 52 56.75 -10.31 17.39
C GLY A 52 56.48 -9.00 16.58
N LEU A 53 56.88 -9.00 15.31
CA LEU A 53 56.58 -7.86 14.41
C LEU A 53 55.11 -7.79 14.07
N ILE A 54 54.47 -8.92 13.78
CA ILE A 54 53.01 -8.99 13.55
C ILE A 54 52.25 -8.53 14.79
N LYS A 55 52.63 -9.04 15.98
CA LYS A 55 52.03 -8.61 17.26
C LYS A 55 52.19 -7.11 17.49
N LYS A 56 53.35 -6.54 17.18
CA LYS A 56 53.58 -5.10 17.31
C LYS A 56 52.74 -4.24 16.35
N MET A 57 52.54 -4.73 15.11
CA MET A 57 51.84 -4.00 14.09
C MET A 57 50.30 -4.14 14.17
N TYR A 58 49.82 -5.33 14.48
CA TYR A 58 48.40 -5.69 14.39
C TYR A 58 47.80 -6.19 15.71
N GLY A 59 48.64 -6.43 16.73
CA GLY A 59 48.19 -7.09 17.98
C GLY A 59 47.02 -6.40 18.64
N LYS A 60 47.07 -5.08 18.77
CA LYS A 60 45.98 -4.28 19.38
C LYS A 60 44.67 -4.40 18.60
N ALA A 61 44.74 -4.27 17.27
CA ALA A 61 43.57 -4.41 16.43
C ALA A 61 42.96 -5.82 16.48
N VAL A 62 43.81 -6.84 16.48
CA VAL A 62 43.38 -8.25 16.60
C VAL A 62 42.74 -8.52 17.97
N ILE A 63 43.36 -8.01 19.06
CA ILE A 63 42.76 -8.12 20.40
C ILE A 63 41.38 -7.48 20.45
N ALA A 64 41.27 -6.24 19.95
CA ALA A 64 39.97 -5.53 19.92
C ALA A 64 38.94 -6.28 19.07
N GLU A 65 39.34 -6.80 17.89
CA GLU A 65 38.45 -7.55 17.00
C GLU A 65 37.93 -8.84 17.65
N GLU A 66 38.82 -9.63 18.24
CA GLU A 66 38.44 -10.89 18.89
C GLU A 66 37.61 -10.67 20.15
N ILE A 67 37.94 -9.66 20.95
CA ILE A 67 37.13 -9.29 22.12
C ILE A 67 35.74 -8.84 21.69
N ASN A 68 35.61 -7.97 20.66
CA ASN A 68 34.31 -7.53 20.17
C ASN A 68 33.43 -8.70 19.70
N LYS A 69 34.01 -9.69 19.01
CA LYS A 69 33.30 -10.92 18.63
C LYS A 69 32.78 -11.67 19.84
N ILE A 70 33.69 -11.90 20.84
CA ILE A 70 33.33 -12.61 22.06
C ILE A 70 32.25 -11.88 22.84
N VAL A 71 32.37 -10.55 22.99
CA VAL A 71 31.36 -9.72 23.67
C VAL A 71 30.02 -9.83 23.01
N SER A 72 30.00 -9.71 21.67
CA SER A 72 28.75 -9.80 20.90
C SER A 72 28.10 -11.18 21.04
N ASP A 73 28.84 -12.23 20.81
CA ASP A 73 28.33 -13.61 20.88
C ASP A 73 27.74 -13.93 22.26
N GLU A 74 28.43 -13.55 23.31
CA GLU A 74 28.04 -13.85 24.68
C GLU A 74 26.87 -12.96 25.17
N LEU A 75 26.86 -11.68 24.78
CA LEU A 75 25.80 -10.77 25.09
C LEU A 75 24.46 -11.28 24.52
N TYR A 76 24.44 -11.63 23.24
CA TYR A 76 23.23 -12.17 22.62
C TYR A 76 22.87 -13.58 23.12
N SER A 77 23.86 -14.43 23.46
CA SER A 77 23.60 -15.73 24.08
C SER A 77 22.95 -15.58 25.45
N TYR A 78 23.45 -14.66 26.28
CA TYR A 78 22.87 -14.36 27.59
C TYR A 78 21.41 -13.85 27.49
N ILE A 79 21.15 -12.91 26.58
CA ILE A 79 19.81 -12.37 26.32
C ILE A 79 18.83 -13.48 25.93
N ARG A 80 19.25 -14.37 25.03
CA ARG A 80 18.43 -15.49 24.55
C ARG A 80 18.16 -16.54 25.62
N GLU A 81 19.23 -16.95 26.36
CA GLU A 81 19.12 -17.96 27.42
C GLU A 81 18.25 -17.52 28.58
N ASN A 82 18.35 -16.22 28.95
CA ASN A 82 17.53 -15.63 29.99
C ASN A 82 16.18 -15.14 29.50
N LYS A 83 15.85 -15.37 28.22
CA LYS A 83 14.57 -14.99 27.60
C LYS A 83 14.21 -13.52 27.83
N ILE A 84 15.21 -12.63 27.76
CA ILE A 84 15.00 -11.20 27.92
C ILE A 84 14.26 -10.67 26.69
N ASN A 85 13.05 -10.19 26.89
CA ASN A 85 12.23 -9.57 25.83
C ASN A 85 12.69 -8.12 25.65
N MET A 86 13.64 -7.91 24.75
CA MET A 86 14.32 -6.64 24.54
C MET A 86 13.62 -5.80 23.48
N LEU A 87 13.59 -4.49 23.67
CA LEU A 87 13.18 -3.48 22.69
C LEU A 87 14.43 -2.81 22.10
N GLY A 88 14.55 -2.85 20.78
CA GLY A 88 15.76 -2.38 20.10
C GLY A 88 16.95 -3.35 20.25
N GLU A 89 18.16 -2.83 20.22
CA GLU A 89 19.41 -3.58 20.37
C GLU A 89 20.21 -3.08 21.59
N PRO A 90 21.06 -3.93 22.22
CA PRO A 90 21.91 -3.47 23.32
C PRO A 90 22.78 -2.29 22.87
N MET A 91 22.82 -1.24 23.65
CA MET A 91 23.64 -0.05 23.36
C MET A 91 24.79 0.09 24.37
N PRO A 92 25.98 0.50 23.92
CA PRO A 92 27.05 0.82 24.85
C PRO A 92 26.59 1.85 25.89
N ASN A 93 26.90 1.59 27.17
CA ASN A 93 26.59 2.55 28.24
C ASN A 93 27.57 3.73 28.18
N GLU A 94 27.05 4.94 28.08
CA GLU A 94 27.87 6.15 27.92
C GLU A 94 28.35 6.74 29.28
N THR A 95 27.68 6.37 30.36
CA THR A 95 27.92 6.97 31.68
C THR A 95 28.90 6.17 32.52
N ASP A 96 28.71 4.87 32.58
CA ASP A 96 29.46 4.00 33.50
C ASP A 96 30.61 3.25 32.79
N GLN A 97 30.66 3.29 31.46
CA GLN A 97 31.72 2.64 30.67
C GLN A 97 33.05 3.35 30.91
N LYS A 98 33.99 2.62 31.53
CA LYS A 98 35.36 3.10 31.69
C LYS A 98 36.12 3.07 30.36
N PRO A 99 37.11 3.97 30.13
CA PRO A 99 37.95 3.91 28.97
C PRO A 99 38.66 2.56 28.87
N ILE A 100 38.60 1.97 27.65
CA ILE A 100 39.20 0.66 27.39
C ILE A 100 40.60 0.88 26.80
N ASP A 101 41.63 0.35 27.49
CA ASP A 101 43.00 0.39 27.01
C ASP A 101 43.49 -1.04 26.80
N PHE A 102 43.60 -1.44 25.54
CA PHE A 102 44.07 -2.77 25.13
C PHE A 102 45.59 -2.98 25.29
N ASP A 103 46.36 -1.93 25.55
CA ASP A 103 47.80 -2.02 25.79
C ASP A 103 48.12 -2.17 27.27
N ALA A 104 47.34 -1.52 28.14
CA ALA A 104 47.61 -1.51 29.59
C ALA A 104 46.84 -2.58 30.35
N ASN A 105 45.71 -3.04 29.83
CA ASN A 105 44.79 -3.95 30.54
C ASN A 105 44.77 -5.32 29.87
N GLU A 106 44.63 -6.38 30.69
CA GLU A 106 44.43 -7.77 30.26
C GLU A 106 42.98 -8.25 30.51
N ASN A 107 42.25 -7.57 31.37
CA ASN A 107 40.84 -7.84 31.65
C ASN A 107 40.01 -6.60 31.29
N PHE A 108 38.82 -6.82 30.75
CA PHE A 108 37.98 -5.79 30.21
C PHE A 108 36.55 -5.93 30.70
N GLU A 109 35.89 -4.78 30.91
CA GLU A 109 34.49 -4.70 31.25
C GLU A 109 33.79 -3.87 30.19
N PHE A 110 32.73 -4.44 29.59
CA PHE A 110 31.89 -3.77 28.62
C PHE A 110 30.47 -3.66 29.18
N ILE A 111 29.97 -2.46 29.29
CA ILE A 111 28.66 -2.18 29.86
C ILE A 111 27.69 -1.81 28.74
N PHE A 112 26.56 -2.52 28.69
CA PHE A 112 25.52 -2.28 27.71
C PHE A 112 24.20 -1.94 28.41
N ASP A 113 23.50 -0.94 27.88
CA ASP A 113 22.13 -0.62 28.25
C ASP A 113 21.16 -1.49 27.47
N LEU A 114 20.10 -1.93 28.11
CA LEU A 114 18.99 -2.68 27.55
C LEU A 114 17.66 -1.98 27.79
N GLY A 115 16.87 -1.83 26.74
CA GLY A 115 15.46 -1.55 26.85
C GLY A 115 14.67 -2.86 26.94
N ILE A 116 13.85 -3.04 27.94
CA ILE A 116 13.07 -4.25 28.20
C ILE A 116 11.60 -3.95 27.93
N ALA A 117 10.93 -4.83 27.20
CA ALA A 117 9.51 -4.75 26.95
C ALA A 117 8.71 -4.91 28.25
N PRO A 118 7.63 -4.13 28.44
CA PRO A 118 6.76 -4.31 29.60
C PRO A 118 6.14 -5.69 29.64
N GLU A 119 5.99 -6.24 30.82
CA GLU A 119 5.25 -7.49 31.02
C GLU A 119 3.77 -7.19 31.26
N PHE A 120 2.89 -7.74 30.44
CA PHE A 120 1.45 -7.61 30.55
C PHE A 120 0.76 -8.79 29.89
N GLU A 121 -0.51 -9.01 30.23
CA GLU A 121 -1.38 -10.00 29.60
C GLU A 121 -2.57 -9.31 28.94
N VAL A 122 -2.96 -9.80 27.76
CA VAL A 122 -4.11 -9.26 27.02
C VAL A 122 -5.33 -10.13 27.25
N GLU A 123 -6.12 -9.76 28.24
CA GLU A 123 -7.40 -10.41 28.51
C GLU A 123 -8.54 -9.62 27.86
N LEU A 124 -9.29 -10.28 26.98
CA LEU A 124 -10.48 -9.76 26.33
C LEU A 124 -11.74 -10.40 26.88
N SER A 125 -12.78 -9.61 27.03
CA SER A 125 -14.06 -10.09 27.57
C SER A 125 -15.24 -9.32 26.99
N LYS A 126 -16.46 -9.79 27.26
CA LYS A 126 -17.69 -9.08 26.87
C LYS A 126 -17.92 -7.75 27.62
N LYS A 127 -17.04 -7.38 28.55
CA LYS A 127 -17.01 -6.02 29.14
C LYS A 127 -16.38 -5.01 28.19
N ASP A 128 -15.44 -5.46 27.35
CA ASP A 128 -14.83 -4.66 26.31
C ASP A 128 -15.85 -4.48 25.18
N LYS A 129 -16.08 -3.24 24.75
CA LYS A 129 -17.09 -2.93 23.72
C LYS A 129 -16.42 -2.27 22.53
N ILE A 130 -16.74 -2.74 21.33
CA ILE A 130 -16.31 -2.15 20.08
C ILE A 130 -17.52 -1.91 19.21
N LYS A 131 -17.56 -0.75 18.56
CA LYS A 131 -18.55 -0.45 17.52
C LYS A 131 -18.27 -1.33 16.31
N ASN A 132 -19.32 -1.91 15.74
CA ASN A 132 -19.25 -2.72 14.53
C ASN A 132 -20.27 -2.15 13.53
N TYR A 133 -19.80 -1.58 12.44
CA TYR A 133 -20.65 -0.94 11.46
C TYR A 133 -20.95 -1.89 10.31
N THR A 134 -22.21 -1.93 9.89
CA THR A 134 -22.66 -2.57 8.66
C THR A 134 -23.21 -1.49 7.74
N ILE A 135 -22.80 -1.48 6.48
CA ILE A 135 -23.23 -0.46 5.51
C ILE A 135 -24.46 -0.99 4.79
N ALA A 136 -25.56 -0.26 4.87
CA ALA A 136 -26.78 -0.60 4.18
C ALA A 136 -26.65 -0.39 2.67
N VAL A 137 -27.04 -1.37 1.86
CA VAL A 137 -27.11 -1.25 0.41
C VAL A 137 -28.48 -0.69 0.03
N SER A 138 -28.50 0.53 -0.50
CA SER A 138 -29.72 1.17 -0.97
C SER A 138 -30.12 0.70 -2.38
N ASP A 139 -31.41 0.85 -2.72
CA ASP A 139 -31.88 0.59 -4.09
C ASP A 139 -31.20 1.50 -5.11
N GLU A 140 -30.88 2.75 -4.74
CA GLU A 140 -30.14 3.67 -5.58
C GLU A 140 -28.74 3.16 -5.94
N MET A 141 -28.03 2.54 -5.01
CA MET A 141 -26.72 1.90 -5.29
C MET A 141 -26.86 0.76 -6.28
N ILE A 142 -27.93 -0.07 -6.14
CA ILE A 142 -28.22 -1.16 -7.07
C ILE A 142 -28.55 -0.60 -8.46
N ASP A 143 -29.41 0.42 -8.54
CA ASP A 143 -29.81 1.05 -9.80
C ASP A 143 -28.63 1.71 -10.52
N ASN A 144 -27.76 2.39 -9.79
CA ASN A 144 -26.53 2.97 -10.33
C ASN A 144 -25.58 1.89 -10.89
N GLN A 145 -25.47 0.74 -10.23
CA GLN A 145 -24.66 -0.37 -10.71
C GLN A 145 -25.29 -1.01 -11.96
N ILE A 146 -26.62 -1.16 -12.00
CA ILE A 146 -27.33 -1.63 -13.20
C ILE A 146 -27.07 -0.67 -14.36
N LYS A 147 -27.21 0.65 -14.14
CA LYS A 147 -26.92 1.67 -15.15
C LYS A 147 -25.48 1.62 -15.64
N SER A 148 -24.54 1.36 -14.78
CA SER A 148 -23.14 1.14 -15.17
C SER A 148 -23.00 -0.06 -16.11
N HIS A 149 -23.69 -1.17 -15.83
CA HIS A 149 -23.68 -2.34 -16.71
C HIS A 149 -24.40 -2.07 -18.04
N THR A 150 -25.59 -1.43 -18.02
CA THR A 150 -26.32 -1.11 -19.27
C THR A 150 -25.50 -0.18 -20.17
N SER A 151 -24.84 0.81 -19.56
CA SER A 151 -23.94 1.71 -20.29
C SER A 151 -22.67 1.04 -20.78
N ARG A 152 -22.17 0.01 -20.11
CA ARG A 152 -20.94 -0.70 -20.54
C ARG A 152 -21.18 -1.67 -21.69
N TYR A 153 -22.33 -2.34 -21.69
CA TYR A 153 -22.68 -3.39 -22.65
C TYR A 153 -23.63 -2.91 -23.74
N GLY A 154 -23.83 -1.59 -23.86
CA GLY A 154 -24.58 -0.97 -24.94
C GLY A 154 -23.92 -1.16 -26.32
N LYS A 155 -24.61 -0.73 -27.33
CA LYS A 155 -24.18 -0.89 -28.73
C LYS A 155 -24.33 0.39 -29.54
N TYR A 156 -23.46 0.55 -30.52
CA TYR A 156 -23.56 1.61 -31.53
C TYR A 156 -24.33 1.11 -32.72
N VAL A 157 -25.35 1.87 -33.13
CA VAL A 157 -26.21 1.56 -34.26
C VAL A 157 -26.15 2.70 -35.27
N GLN A 158 -26.15 2.35 -36.57
CA GLN A 158 -26.25 3.36 -37.63
C GLN A 158 -27.68 3.80 -37.79
N GLU A 159 -27.86 5.13 -37.79
CA GLU A 159 -29.18 5.80 -37.88
C GLU A 159 -29.28 6.64 -39.14
N GLU A 160 -30.51 6.95 -39.54
CA GLU A 160 -30.78 7.79 -40.70
C GLU A 160 -31.02 9.26 -40.35
N THR A 161 -31.35 9.54 -39.08
CA THR A 161 -31.68 10.88 -38.59
C THR A 161 -30.89 11.21 -37.33
N VAL A 162 -30.30 12.39 -37.29
CA VAL A 162 -29.47 12.89 -36.19
C VAL A 162 -30.29 13.23 -34.96
N GLU A 163 -29.94 12.69 -33.81
CA GLU A 163 -30.32 13.15 -32.49
C GLU A 163 -29.17 13.89 -31.79
N GLU A 164 -29.47 14.59 -30.70
CA GLU A 164 -28.53 15.46 -30.01
C GLU A 164 -27.24 14.78 -29.55
N LYS A 165 -27.33 13.52 -29.13
CA LYS A 165 -26.19 12.74 -28.58
C LYS A 165 -25.50 11.83 -29.60
N ASP A 166 -25.91 11.87 -30.86
CA ASP A 166 -25.34 11.04 -31.91
C ASP A 166 -23.93 11.48 -32.30
N MET A 167 -23.15 10.55 -32.72
CA MET A 167 -21.88 10.80 -33.41
C MET A 167 -22.17 10.98 -34.90
N VAL A 168 -22.02 12.20 -35.39
CA VAL A 168 -22.17 12.55 -36.79
C VAL A 168 -20.81 12.53 -37.46
N LYS A 169 -20.64 11.62 -38.39
CA LYS A 169 -19.42 11.51 -39.21
C LYS A 169 -19.68 12.16 -40.56
N GLY A 170 -18.68 12.91 -41.06
CA GLY A 170 -18.78 13.53 -42.38
C GLY A 170 -17.51 14.20 -42.87
N GLU A 171 -17.56 14.66 -44.11
CA GLU A 171 -16.52 15.52 -44.68
C GLU A 171 -16.78 16.97 -44.32
N ILE A 172 -15.77 17.66 -43.78
CA ILE A 172 -15.83 19.08 -43.46
C ILE A 172 -15.00 19.85 -44.49
N LEU A 173 -15.56 20.92 -45.07
CA LEU A 173 -14.94 21.82 -46.01
C LEU A 173 -15.05 23.24 -45.55
N GLU A 174 -13.95 24.01 -45.63
CA GLU A 174 -13.94 25.45 -45.35
C GLU A 174 -14.68 26.22 -46.41
N LEU A 175 -15.40 27.28 -46.02
CA LEU A 175 -16.12 28.16 -46.90
C LEU A 175 -15.43 29.53 -47.01
N ALA A 176 -15.44 30.10 -48.23
CA ALA A 176 -15.10 31.48 -48.52
C ALA A 176 -16.28 32.12 -49.26
N ASP A 177 -16.79 33.22 -48.74
CA ASP A 177 -18.00 33.91 -49.28
C ASP A 177 -19.19 32.98 -49.55
N GLY A 178 -19.40 32.00 -48.64
CA GLY A 178 -20.49 31.03 -48.70
C GLY A 178 -20.31 29.92 -49.74
N LYS A 179 -19.12 29.79 -50.33
CA LYS A 179 -18.76 28.73 -51.29
C LYS A 179 -17.59 27.93 -50.80
N VAL A 180 -17.49 26.65 -51.22
CA VAL A 180 -16.36 25.78 -50.87
C VAL A 180 -15.04 26.43 -51.30
N ASN A 181 -14.13 26.60 -50.37
CA ASN A 181 -12.76 27.05 -50.64
C ASN A 181 -11.88 25.86 -51.04
N GLU A 182 -11.59 25.73 -52.35
CA GLU A 182 -10.78 24.62 -52.86
C GLU A 182 -9.36 24.53 -52.26
N LYS A 183 -8.87 25.67 -51.73
CA LYS A 183 -7.53 25.76 -51.07
C LYS A 183 -7.62 25.80 -49.56
N GLY A 184 -8.84 25.78 -49.02
CA GLY A 184 -9.08 25.84 -47.58
C GLY A 184 -8.92 24.50 -46.86
N LEU A 185 -9.22 24.52 -45.58
CA LEU A 185 -9.16 23.31 -44.77
C LEU A 185 -10.19 22.27 -45.23
N LYS A 186 -9.74 21.03 -45.30
CA LYS A 186 -10.56 19.86 -45.62
C LYS A 186 -10.29 18.73 -44.65
N VAL A 187 -11.32 18.20 -44.01
CA VAL A 187 -11.26 17.08 -43.07
C VAL A 187 -12.22 15.98 -43.55
N ALA A 188 -11.66 14.89 -44.07
CA ALA A 188 -12.43 13.83 -44.67
C ALA A 188 -13.23 12.96 -43.68
N ASP A 189 -12.70 12.73 -42.49
CA ASP A 189 -13.32 11.84 -41.47
C ASP A 189 -13.52 12.62 -40.17
N ALA A 190 -14.26 13.71 -40.22
CA ALA A 190 -14.61 14.48 -39.04
C ALA A 190 -15.74 13.78 -38.29
N VAL A 191 -15.67 13.83 -36.96
CA VAL A 191 -16.74 13.33 -36.08
C VAL A 191 -17.09 14.45 -35.10
N LEU A 192 -18.36 14.79 -35.05
CA LEU A 192 -18.90 15.72 -34.07
C LEU A 192 -20.18 15.16 -33.43
N THR A 193 -20.47 15.61 -32.24
CA THR A 193 -21.70 15.29 -31.51
C THR A 193 -22.46 16.60 -31.26
N PRO A 194 -23.71 16.75 -31.73
CA PRO A 194 -24.47 18.01 -31.60
C PRO A 194 -24.60 18.52 -30.16
N SER A 195 -24.64 17.64 -29.16
CA SER A 195 -24.73 18.05 -27.75
C SER A 195 -23.53 18.89 -27.25
N TYR A 196 -22.38 18.85 -27.95
CA TYR A 196 -21.22 19.71 -27.65
C TYR A 196 -21.29 21.07 -28.30
N ILE A 197 -22.25 21.27 -29.23
CA ILE A 197 -22.50 22.59 -29.83
C ILE A 197 -23.27 23.47 -28.84
N LYS A 198 -22.68 24.61 -28.52
CA LYS A 198 -23.24 25.56 -27.55
C LYS A 198 -24.23 26.54 -28.15
N ASP A 199 -24.00 26.92 -29.40
CA ASP A 199 -24.95 27.80 -30.13
C ASP A 199 -26.20 26.99 -30.51
N GLU A 200 -27.34 27.35 -29.91
CA GLU A 200 -28.59 26.61 -30.09
C GLU A 200 -29.11 26.63 -31.53
N ALA A 201 -28.84 27.69 -32.29
CA ALA A 201 -29.26 27.76 -33.68
C ALA A 201 -28.48 26.82 -34.57
N GLN A 202 -27.15 26.70 -34.35
CA GLN A 202 -26.31 25.75 -35.04
C GLN A 202 -26.62 24.32 -34.60
N LYS A 203 -26.82 24.07 -33.32
CA LYS A 203 -27.23 22.74 -32.81
C LYS A 203 -28.53 22.28 -33.46
N ALA A 204 -29.53 23.17 -33.56
CA ALA A 204 -30.81 22.85 -34.17
C ALA A 204 -30.71 22.53 -35.67
N ALA A 205 -29.68 23.01 -36.37
CA ALA A 205 -29.44 22.66 -37.75
C ALA A 205 -28.96 21.20 -37.92
N PHE A 206 -28.30 20.64 -36.90
CA PHE A 206 -27.87 19.23 -36.92
C PHE A 206 -29.00 18.28 -36.50
N VAL A 207 -29.75 18.63 -35.44
CA VAL A 207 -30.80 17.76 -34.91
C VAL A 207 -31.92 17.61 -35.92
N GLY A 208 -32.26 16.39 -36.29
CA GLY A 208 -33.22 16.06 -37.32
C GLY A 208 -32.65 16.00 -38.75
N ALA A 209 -31.39 16.34 -38.94
CA ALA A 209 -30.73 16.17 -40.24
C ALA A 209 -30.57 14.70 -40.62
N VAL A 210 -30.55 14.43 -41.92
CA VAL A 210 -30.43 13.07 -42.42
C VAL A 210 -29.04 12.83 -43.08
N LYS A 211 -28.71 11.60 -43.28
CA LYS A 211 -27.51 11.22 -44.06
C LYS A 211 -27.54 11.87 -45.44
N GLY A 212 -26.43 12.45 -45.86
CA GLY A 212 -26.30 13.22 -47.10
C GLY A 212 -26.63 14.70 -46.96
N ALA A 213 -27.18 15.17 -45.84
CA ALA A 213 -27.43 16.58 -45.61
C ALA A 213 -26.09 17.35 -45.51
N VAL A 214 -26.12 18.59 -46.03
CA VAL A 214 -25.02 19.54 -45.95
C VAL A 214 -25.41 20.65 -44.95
N ILE A 215 -24.62 20.78 -43.89
CA ILE A 215 -24.91 21.76 -42.82
C ILE A 215 -23.74 22.74 -42.73
N THR A 216 -24.07 24.05 -42.73
CA THR A 216 -23.09 25.11 -42.53
C THR A 216 -23.03 25.46 -41.04
N PHE A 217 -21.83 25.60 -40.51
CA PHE A 217 -21.61 26.01 -39.11
C PHE A 217 -20.31 26.81 -38.99
N ASN A 218 -20.21 27.60 -37.92
CA ASN A 218 -19.00 28.32 -37.57
C ASN A 218 -18.39 27.70 -36.31
N PRO A 219 -17.14 27.15 -36.38
CA PRO A 219 -16.53 26.46 -35.24
C PRO A 219 -16.35 27.32 -33.99
N GLN A 220 -16.02 28.63 -34.17
CA GLN A 220 -15.78 29.54 -33.04
C GLN A 220 -17.03 29.86 -32.22
N THR A 221 -18.19 29.87 -32.90
CA THR A 221 -19.48 30.09 -32.23
C THR A 221 -20.11 28.77 -31.79
N ALA A 222 -19.81 27.68 -32.47
CA ALA A 222 -20.34 26.34 -32.14
C ALA A 222 -19.71 25.75 -30.87
N PHE A 223 -18.41 25.97 -30.64
CA PHE A 223 -17.69 25.35 -29.54
C PHE A 223 -17.08 26.37 -28.57
N GLU A 224 -17.03 26.04 -27.27
CA GLU A 224 -16.54 26.98 -26.25
C GLU A 224 -14.99 27.03 -26.15
N ASN A 225 -14.29 26.01 -26.64
CA ASN A 225 -12.86 25.91 -26.45
C ASN A 225 -12.12 25.45 -27.72
N GLU A 226 -10.86 25.88 -27.81
CA GLU A 226 -10.01 25.56 -28.95
C GLU A 226 -9.64 24.07 -29.05
N ALA A 227 -9.78 23.30 -27.98
CA ALA A 227 -9.46 21.86 -27.98
C ALA A 227 -10.51 21.08 -28.81
N GLU A 228 -11.79 21.46 -28.74
CA GLU A 228 -12.86 20.86 -29.53
C GLU A 228 -12.71 21.22 -31.01
N ILE A 229 -12.44 22.48 -31.32
CA ILE A 229 -12.17 22.95 -32.68
C ILE A 229 -10.94 22.28 -33.28
N SER A 230 -9.85 22.23 -32.51
CA SER A 230 -8.59 21.56 -32.87
C SER A 230 -8.81 20.07 -33.19
N SER A 231 -9.57 19.38 -32.37
CA SER A 231 -9.91 17.97 -32.56
C SER A 231 -10.78 17.73 -33.80
N LEU A 232 -11.82 18.55 -33.97
CA LEU A 232 -12.76 18.43 -35.08
C LEU A 232 -12.08 18.72 -36.43
N LEU A 233 -11.32 19.81 -36.52
CA LEU A 233 -10.68 20.26 -37.76
C LEU A 233 -9.27 19.67 -37.97
N LYS A 234 -8.77 18.86 -37.03
CA LYS A 234 -7.44 18.22 -37.06
C LYS A 234 -6.29 19.21 -37.25
N VAL A 235 -6.38 20.35 -36.57
CA VAL A 235 -5.36 21.44 -36.57
C VAL A 235 -4.78 21.60 -35.16
N SER A 236 -3.68 22.35 -35.05
CA SER A 236 -3.14 22.70 -33.74
C SER A 236 -4.09 23.66 -32.96
N LYS A 237 -3.97 23.71 -31.62
CA LYS A 237 -4.76 24.63 -30.81
C LYS A 237 -4.54 26.08 -31.15
N ASP A 238 -3.30 26.43 -31.54
CA ASP A 238 -2.96 27.82 -31.94
C ASP A 238 -3.56 28.19 -33.30
N GLU A 239 -3.64 27.27 -34.24
CA GLU A 239 -4.37 27.44 -35.50
C GLU A 239 -5.89 27.53 -35.24
N ALA A 240 -6.44 26.68 -34.38
CA ALA A 240 -7.84 26.68 -34.00
C ALA A 240 -8.35 28.06 -33.50
N LYS A 241 -7.51 28.79 -32.74
CA LYS A 241 -7.82 30.15 -32.25
C LYS A 241 -8.04 31.18 -33.35
N ASN A 242 -7.39 30.99 -34.48
CA ASN A 242 -7.41 31.96 -35.56
C ASN A 242 -8.40 31.60 -36.69
N ILE A 243 -9.12 30.50 -36.56
CA ILE A 243 -10.14 30.09 -37.52
C ILE A 243 -11.37 30.93 -37.31
N THR A 244 -11.70 31.79 -38.29
CA THR A 244 -12.91 32.62 -38.30
C THR A 244 -13.87 32.25 -39.42
N ALA A 245 -13.44 31.36 -40.33
CA ALA A 245 -14.22 30.94 -41.48
C ALA A 245 -15.42 30.06 -41.07
N ASP A 246 -16.47 30.09 -41.87
CA ASP A 246 -17.53 29.11 -41.81
C ASP A 246 -17.09 27.81 -42.50
N PHE A 247 -17.68 26.72 -42.07
CA PHE A 247 -17.43 25.39 -42.64
C PHE A 247 -18.78 24.74 -43.00
N GLN A 248 -18.77 23.87 -43.99
CA GLN A 248 -19.84 22.94 -44.21
C GLN A 248 -19.44 21.53 -43.90
N ILE A 249 -20.33 20.75 -43.31
CA ILE A 249 -20.19 19.32 -43.15
C ILE A 249 -21.20 18.58 -44.03
N THR A 250 -20.75 17.60 -44.76
CA THR A 250 -21.63 16.64 -45.46
C THR A 250 -21.75 15.38 -44.60
N ILE A 251 -22.94 15.07 -44.13
CA ILE A 251 -23.19 13.93 -43.23
C ILE A 251 -23.06 12.63 -44.01
N GLU A 252 -22.07 11.82 -43.70
CA GLU A 252 -21.81 10.51 -44.31
C GLU A 252 -22.34 9.34 -43.46
N GLY A 253 -22.41 9.52 -42.15
CA GLY A 253 -22.90 8.53 -41.21
C GLY A 253 -23.34 9.11 -39.89
N ILE A 254 -24.32 8.49 -39.30
CA ILE A 254 -24.92 8.85 -38.04
C ILE A 254 -24.87 7.60 -37.17
N THR A 255 -24.22 7.70 -36.02
CA THR A 255 -24.07 6.55 -35.11
C THR A 255 -24.61 6.91 -33.75
N ARG A 256 -25.62 6.18 -33.31
CA ARG A 256 -26.27 6.35 -32.01
C ARG A 256 -25.85 5.26 -31.06
N TYR A 257 -25.54 5.67 -29.86
CA TYR A 257 -25.29 4.73 -28.78
C TYR A 257 -26.58 4.40 -28.06
N TYR A 258 -26.90 3.10 -27.96
CA TYR A 258 -28.00 2.57 -27.18
C TYR A 258 -27.46 1.82 -25.97
N GLU A 259 -27.93 2.18 -24.78
CA GLU A 259 -27.69 1.37 -23.58
C GLU A 259 -28.28 -0.03 -23.78
N ALA A 260 -27.68 -1.02 -23.14
CA ALA A 260 -28.21 -2.38 -23.17
C ALA A 260 -29.52 -2.44 -22.38
N ASP A 261 -30.47 -3.22 -22.89
CA ASP A 261 -31.69 -3.53 -22.15
C ASP A 261 -31.36 -4.44 -20.95
N VAL A 262 -32.12 -4.30 -19.85
CA VAL A 262 -32.04 -5.18 -18.69
C VAL A 262 -32.77 -6.49 -19.02
N ASN A 263 -32.06 -7.42 -19.66
CA ASN A 263 -32.59 -8.67 -20.17
C ASN A 263 -31.56 -9.80 -20.04
N GLN A 264 -31.89 -11.01 -20.51
CA GLN A 264 -31.01 -12.17 -20.44
C GLN A 264 -29.64 -11.95 -21.12
N GLU A 265 -29.59 -11.21 -22.22
CA GLU A 265 -28.32 -10.91 -22.90
C GLU A 265 -27.36 -10.12 -21.99
N LEU A 266 -27.88 -9.14 -21.27
CA LEU A 266 -27.10 -8.39 -20.29
C LEU A 266 -26.65 -9.27 -19.11
N PHE A 267 -27.56 -10.10 -18.59
CA PHE A 267 -27.26 -10.98 -17.47
C PHE A 267 -26.13 -11.95 -17.82
N ASP A 268 -26.20 -12.54 -19.00
CA ASP A 268 -25.16 -13.48 -19.51
C ASP A 268 -23.81 -12.78 -19.74
N LYS A 269 -23.83 -11.54 -20.21
CA LYS A 269 -22.60 -10.73 -20.38
C LYS A 269 -21.94 -10.36 -19.06
N VAL A 270 -22.72 -10.13 -18.00
CA VAL A 270 -22.21 -9.71 -16.69
C VAL A 270 -21.76 -10.89 -15.83
N TYR A 271 -22.57 -11.95 -15.78
CA TYR A 271 -22.35 -13.07 -14.85
C TYR A 271 -22.03 -14.42 -15.51
N GLY A 272 -22.14 -14.49 -16.83
CA GLY A 272 -22.00 -15.74 -17.59
C GLY A 272 -23.35 -16.36 -17.95
N GLU A 273 -23.35 -17.14 -19.04
CA GLU A 273 -24.55 -17.74 -19.61
C GLU A 273 -25.32 -18.61 -18.60
N GLY A 274 -26.61 -18.29 -18.40
CA GLY A 274 -27.51 -19.05 -17.56
C GLY A 274 -27.26 -18.95 -16.04
N VAL A 275 -26.36 -18.13 -15.58
CA VAL A 275 -26.08 -17.95 -14.14
C VAL A 275 -27.17 -17.13 -13.45
N VAL A 276 -27.75 -16.18 -14.18
CA VAL A 276 -28.86 -15.30 -13.75
C VAL A 276 -29.95 -15.35 -14.82
N THR A 277 -31.19 -15.58 -14.42
CA THR A 277 -32.29 -15.80 -15.35
C THR A 277 -33.43 -14.79 -15.22
N THR A 278 -33.46 -14.03 -14.12
CA THR A 278 -34.48 -13.00 -13.88
C THR A 278 -33.84 -11.69 -13.45
N GLU A 279 -34.59 -10.59 -13.63
CA GLU A 279 -34.14 -9.26 -13.14
C GLU A 279 -34.00 -9.25 -11.61
N GLU A 280 -34.85 -9.98 -10.89
CA GLU A 280 -34.78 -10.08 -9.44
C GLU A 280 -33.47 -10.76 -9.01
N GLU A 281 -33.09 -11.85 -9.67
CA GLU A 281 -31.79 -12.53 -9.44
C GLU A 281 -30.62 -11.60 -9.81
N PHE A 282 -30.73 -10.84 -10.89
CA PHE A 282 -29.72 -9.89 -11.32
C PHE A 282 -29.49 -8.82 -10.25
N ARG A 283 -30.59 -8.20 -9.75
CA ARG A 283 -30.55 -7.22 -8.66
C ARG A 283 -29.97 -7.83 -7.37
N ALA A 284 -30.36 -9.05 -7.04
CA ALA A 284 -29.85 -9.75 -5.86
C ALA A 284 -28.32 -9.97 -5.96
N LYS A 285 -27.82 -10.44 -7.10
CA LYS A 285 -26.40 -10.64 -7.36
C LYS A 285 -25.61 -9.32 -7.30
N ILE A 286 -26.17 -8.24 -7.84
CA ILE A 286 -25.56 -6.90 -7.73
C ILE A 286 -25.50 -6.47 -6.27
N LYS A 287 -26.58 -6.66 -5.51
CA LYS A 287 -26.62 -6.33 -4.08
C LYS A 287 -25.55 -7.12 -3.31
N ASP A 288 -25.44 -8.42 -3.57
CA ASP A 288 -24.41 -9.28 -2.93
C ASP A 288 -23.00 -8.78 -3.26
N GLY A 289 -22.74 -8.39 -4.51
CA GLY A 289 -21.46 -7.84 -4.93
C GLY A 289 -21.13 -6.49 -4.25
N ILE A 290 -22.13 -5.62 -4.09
CA ILE A 290 -21.97 -4.36 -3.36
C ILE A 290 -21.71 -4.65 -1.87
N LEU A 291 -22.45 -5.57 -1.25
CA LEU A 291 -22.24 -5.99 0.14
C LEU A 291 -20.83 -6.55 0.35
N GLU A 292 -20.36 -7.40 -0.55
CA GLU A 292 -19.00 -7.96 -0.47
C GLU A 292 -17.95 -6.85 -0.55
N SER A 293 -18.12 -5.86 -1.44
CA SER A 293 -17.23 -4.71 -1.54
C SER A 293 -17.22 -3.86 -0.26
N LEU A 294 -18.40 -3.55 0.28
CA LEU A 294 -18.57 -2.71 1.48
C LEU A 294 -18.16 -3.44 2.78
N SER A 295 -18.18 -4.77 2.78
CA SER A 295 -17.73 -5.55 3.94
C SER A 295 -16.26 -5.31 4.27
N GLY A 296 -15.43 -5.12 3.24
CA GLY A 296 -14.03 -4.77 3.40
C GLY A 296 -13.81 -3.45 4.15
N ASP A 297 -14.64 -2.44 3.85
CA ASP A 297 -14.58 -1.14 4.52
C ASP A 297 -15.04 -1.25 5.98
N SER A 298 -16.10 -2.02 6.24
CA SER A 298 -16.59 -2.31 7.59
C SER A 298 -15.55 -3.07 8.42
N GLU A 299 -14.86 -4.06 7.85
CA GLU A 299 -13.75 -4.79 8.49
C GLU A 299 -12.56 -3.87 8.79
N TYR A 300 -12.21 -2.99 7.86
CA TYR A 300 -11.15 -2.01 8.06
C TYR A 300 -11.48 -1.06 9.22
N LYS A 301 -12.71 -0.50 9.25
CA LYS A 301 -13.15 0.36 10.35
C LYS A 301 -13.15 -0.36 11.69
N PHE A 302 -13.62 -1.62 11.71
CA PHE A 302 -13.55 -2.45 12.90
C PHE A 302 -12.10 -2.61 13.39
N GLY A 303 -11.15 -2.84 12.48
CA GLY A 303 -9.72 -2.94 12.81
C GLY A 303 -9.17 -1.65 13.45
N VAL A 304 -9.55 -0.48 12.90
CA VAL A 304 -9.18 0.83 13.47
C VAL A 304 -9.74 0.98 14.89
N ASP A 305 -11.04 0.75 15.07
CA ASP A 305 -11.72 0.90 16.38
C ASP A 305 -11.21 -0.13 17.41
N ALA A 306 -10.88 -1.35 16.96
CA ALA A 306 -10.30 -2.39 17.82
C ALA A 306 -8.90 -1.99 18.30
N ARG A 307 -8.07 -1.46 17.39
CA ARG A 307 -6.74 -0.94 17.72
C ARG A 307 -6.83 0.20 18.73
N GLU A 308 -7.69 1.17 18.49
CA GLU A 308 -7.89 2.31 19.39
C GLU A 308 -8.33 1.85 20.79
N MET A 309 -9.32 0.96 20.89
CA MET A 309 -9.80 0.41 22.14
C MET A 309 -8.69 -0.33 22.90
N LEU A 310 -7.89 -1.14 22.19
CA LEU A 310 -6.80 -1.90 22.80
C LEU A 310 -5.66 -0.98 23.23
N LEU A 311 -5.29 0.02 22.47
CA LEU A 311 -4.30 1.02 22.87
C LEU A 311 -4.74 1.80 24.11
N ALA A 312 -6.01 2.19 24.18
CA ALA A 312 -6.58 2.86 25.35
C ALA A 312 -6.66 1.94 26.58
N LYS A 313 -6.96 0.65 26.40
CA LYS A 313 -7.00 -0.33 27.49
C LYS A 313 -5.65 -0.52 28.19
N PHE A 314 -4.55 -0.31 27.46
CA PHE A 314 -3.17 -0.46 27.91
C PHE A 314 -2.41 0.88 27.92
N ASP A 315 -3.10 1.97 28.19
CA ASP A 315 -2.48 3.32 28.16
C ASP A 315 -1.45 3.54 29.26
N ASP A 316 -1.54 2.80 30.35
CA ASP A 316 -0.65 2.85 31.52
C ASP A 316 0.68 2.08 31.34
N LEU A 317 0.87 1.36 30.21
CA LEU A 317 2.13 0.67 29.94
C LEU A 317 3.28 1.66 29.80
N GLN A 318 4.32 1.42 30.59
CA GLN A 318 5.56 2.21 30.56
C GLN A 318 6.57 1.58 29.59
N PHE A 319 7.33 2.44 28.93
CA PHE A 319 8.40 2.04 28.00
C PHE A 319 9.73 2.66 28.41
N PRO A 320 10.88 2.11 27.97
CA PRO A 320 12.19 2.71 28.22
C PRO A 320 12.46 3.85 27.23
N ASP A 321 11.69 4.95 27.35
CA ASP A 321 11.64 6.03 26.34
C ASP A 321 13.01 6.64 26.05
N ALA A 322 13.80 6.94 27.09
CA ALA A 322 15.14 7.50 26.91
C ALA A 322 16.07 6.56 26.13
N PHE A 323 16.00 5.26 26.42
CA PHE A 323 16.74 4.24 25.69
C PHE A 323 16.28 4.15 24.24
N LEU A 324 14.97 4.07 24.01
CA LEU A 324 14.38 3.95 22.67
C LEU A 324 14.72 5.15 21.78
N LYS A 325 14.64 6.38 22.31
CA LYS A 325 15.03 7.60 21.59
C LYS A 325 16.50 7.54 21.18
N ARG A 326 17.40 7.16 22.09
CA ARG A 326 18.82 7.01 21.82
C ARG A 326 19.08 5.93 20.75
N TRP A 327 18.42 4.77 20.88
CA TRP A 327 18.54 3.68 19.92
C TRP A 327 18.06 4.07 18.51
N VAL A 328 16.90 4.73 18.41
CA VAL A 328 16.36 5.18 17.11
C VAL A 328 17.29 6.19 16.43
N LEU A 329 17.84 7.16 17.19
CA LEU A 329 18.81 8.12 16.62
C LEU A 329 20.12 7.47 16.20
N ALA A 330 20.57 6.46 16.92
CA ALA A 330 21.80 5.74 16.56
C ALA A 330 21.65 4.87 15.31
N THR A 331 20.46 4.30 15.10
CA THR A 331 20.18 3.41 13.96
C THR A 331 19.65 4.14 12.73
N ASN A 332 19.07 5.32 12.88
CA ASN A 332 18.55 6.13 11.80
C ASN A 332 19.26 7.50 11.70
N THR A 333 20.37 7.52 10.97
CA THR A 333 21.22 8.69 10.81
C THR A 333 20.56 9.87 10.07
N ASN A 334 19.42 9.66 9.41
CA ASN A 334 18.67 10.70 8.69
C ASN A 334 17.59 11.36 9.55
N LEU A 335 17.36 10.90 10.78
CA LEU A 335 16.34 11.41 11.68
C LEU A 335 16.95 12.45 12.61
N SER A 336 16.34 13.65 12.67
CA SER A 336 16.76 14.67 13.63
C SER A 336 16.12 14.44 15.01
N PRO A 337 16.76 14.92 16.10
CA PRO A 337 16.15 14.84 17.44
C PRO A 337 14.79 15.52 17.51
N GLU A 338 14.60 16.65 16.82
CA GLU A 338 13.35 17.41 16.81
C GLU A 338 12.23 16.58 16.14
N THR A 339 12.51 16.00 14.96
CA THR A 339 11.55 15.14 14.27
C THR A 339 11.20 13.89 15.09
N LEU A 340 12.22 13.32 15.79
CA LEU A 340 11.97 12.20 16.68
C LEU A 340 11.01 12.56 17.81
N GLU A 341 11.18 13.74 18.46
CA GLU A 341 10.29 14.15 19.54
C GLU A 341 8.84 14.31 19.07
N GLU A 342 8.61 14.81 17.85
CA GLU A 342 7.27 14.93 17.26
C GLU A 342 6.65 13.56 16.95
N ASP A 343 7.44 12.64 16.39
CA ASP A 343 6.95 11.33 15.94
C ASP A 343 6.94 10.27 17.07
N PHE A 344 7.67 10.48 18.16
CA PHE A 344 7.87 9.49 19.21
C PHE A 344 6.57 8.96 19.83
N PRO A 345 5.56 9.79 20.12
CA PRO A 345 4.28 9.28 20.64
C PRO A 345 3.61 8.29 19.70
N LYS A 346 3.69 8.52 18.39
CA LYS A 346 3.16 7.60 17.37
C LYS A 346 3.98 6.31 17.31
N MET A 347 5.30 6.42 17.38
CA MET A 347 6.19 5.25 17.42
C MET A 347 5.90 4.36 18.63
N ILE A 348 5.68 4.95 19.80
CA ILE A 348 5.30 4.20 21.02
C ILE A 348 3.92 3.56 20.87
N ALA A 349 2.95 4.24 20.26
CA ALA A 349 1.63 3.65 19.98
C ALA A 349 1.74 2.46 19.01
N ASP A 350 2.57 2.56 17.97
CA ASP A 350 2.82 1.46 17.03
C ASP A 350 3.55 0.29 17.70
N LEU A 351 4.54 0.56 18.53
CA LEU A 351 5.24 -0.45 19.33
C LEU A 351 4.30 -1.15 20.31
N LYS A 352 3.48 -0.39 21.03
CA LYS A 352 2.45 -0.91 21.94
C LYS A 352 1.49 -1.83 21.21
N TRP A 353 1.00 -1.38 20.04
CA TRP A 353 0.13 -2.19 19.17
C TRP A 353 0.81 -3.50 18.74
N GLN A 354 2.07 -3.45 18.35
CA GLN A 354 2.83 -4.65 17.97
C GLN A 354 2.92 -5.64 19.14
N LEU A 355 3.25 -5.17 20.34
CA LEU A 355 3.32 -6.03 21.53
C LEU A 355 1.97 -6.65 21.89
N ILE A 356 0.87 -5.89 21.76
CA ILE A 356 -0.49 -6.41 21.98
C ILE A 356 -0.81 -7.51 20.95
N LYS A 357 -0.51 -7.29 19.66
CA LYS A 357 -0.69 -8.30 18.61
C LYS A 357 0.10 -9.55 18.89
N ASP A 358 1.37 -9.42 19.28
CA ASP A 358 2.25 -10.55 19.58
C ASP A 358 1.71 -11.38 20.75
N LYS A 359 1.19 -10.72 21.79
CA LYS A 359 0.55 -11.39 22.94
C LYS A 359 -0.71 -12.12 22.53
N LEU A 360 -1.61 -11.50 21.75
CA LEU A 360 -2.83 -12.12 21.25
C LEU A 360 -2.53 -13.30 20.31
N THR A 361 -1.57 -13.13 19.41
CA THR A 361 -1.10 -14.18 18.49
C THR A 361 -0.59 -15.38 19.25
N LYS A 362 0.26 -15.15 20.25
CA LYS A 362 0.85 -16.23 21.08
C LYS A 362 -0.19 -16.92 21.97
N ALA A 363 -1.04 -16.15 22.64
CA ALA A 363 -2.06 -16.68 23.54
C ALA A 363 -3.13 -17.54 22.82
N ASN A 364 -3.39 -17.23 21.54
CA ASN A 364 -4.38 -17.94 20.72
C ASN A 364 -3.75 -18.87 19.69
N GLU A 365 -2.45 -19.13 19.76
CA GLU A 365 -1.71 -20.02 18.84
C GLU A 365 -1.98 -19.73 17.36
N VAL A 366 -2.09 -18.43 16.99
CA VAL A 366 -2.39 -18.01 15.64
C VAL A 366 -1.29 -18.46 14.68
N LYS A 367 -1.69 -19.19 13.65
CA LYS A 367 -0.81 -19.64 12.57
C LYS A 367 -1.32 -19.08 11.25
N VAL A 368 -0.40 -18.68 10.39
CA VAL A 368 -0.70 -18.30 9.02
C VAL A 368 -0.30 -19.47 8.13
N GLU A 369 -1.30 -20.13 7.57
CA GLU A 369 -1.11 -21.28 6.69
C GLU A 369 -0.97 -20.79 5.23
N ILE A 370 -0.45 -21.64 4.34
CA ILE A 370 -0.28 -21.31 2.91
C ILE A 370 -1.62 -21.01 2.25
N GLU A 371 -2.66 -21.70 2.67
CA GLU A 371 -4.05 -21.51 2.21
C GLU A 371 -4.56 -20.11 2.51
N ASP A 372 -4.27 -19.56 3.68
CA ASP A 372 -4.63 -18.21 4.09
C ASP A 372 -3.95 -17.16 3.19
N ILE A 373 -2.65 -17.37 2.92
CA ILE A 373 -1.84 -16.49 2.06
C ILE A 373 -2.41 -16.49 0.64
N ASN A 374 -2.71 -17.67 0.09
CA ASN A 374 -3.28 -17.81 -1.24
C ASN A 374 -4.67 -17.17 -1.34
N ALA A 375 -5.52 -17.39 -0.35
CA ALA A 375 -6.86 -16.80 -0.29
C ALA A 375 -6.79 -15.26 -0.24
N TYR A 376 -5.89 -14.72 0.57
CA TYR A 376 -5.70 -13.28 0.68
C TYR A 376 -5.10 -12.67 -0.60
N ALA A 377 -4.12 -13.32 -1.23
CA ALA A 377 -3.57 -12.90 -2.51
C ALA A 377 -4.65 -12.88 -3.61
N ARG A 378 -5.55 -13.88 -3.63
CA ARG A 378 -6.70 -13.91 -4.53
C ARG A 378 -7.69 -12.76 -4.25
N LYS A 379 -7.95 -12.42 -2.97
CA LYS A 379 -8.79 -11.27 -2.58
C LYS A 379 -8.19 -9.96 -3.13
N ILE A 380 -6.87 -9.77 -3.00
CA ILE A 380 -6.16 -8.61 -3.57
C ILE A 380 -6.30 -8.59 -5.09
N ALA A 381 -6.05 -9.71 -5.77
CA ALA A 381 -6.18 -9.82 -7.22
C ALA A 381 -7.57 -9.42 -7.69
N ARG A 382 -8.62 -9.95 -7.05
CA ARG A 382 -10.03 -9.61 -7.36
C ARG A 382 -10.30 -8.12 -7.21
N ALA A 383 -9.84 -7.50 -6.11
CA ALA A 383 -10.00 -6.06 -5.88
C ALA A 383 -9.28 -5.22 -6.95
N GLN A 384 -8.08 -5.60 -7.36
CA GLN A 384 -7.33 -4.90 -8.40
C GLN A 384 -8.02 -5.01 -9.77
N PHE A 385 -8.49 -6.20 -10.16
CA PHE A 385 -9.26 -6.35 -11.40
C PHE A 385 -10.56 -5.55 -11.37
N ALA A 386 -11.25 -5.52 -10.22
CA ALA A 386 -12.48 -4.73 -10.06
C ALA A 386 -12.24 -3.23 -10.25
N GLN A 387 -11.09 -2.68 -9.79
CA GLN A 387 -10.70 -1.28 -10.03
C GLN A 387 -10.62 -0.94 -11.52
N TYR A 388 -10.21 -1.89 -12.36
CA TYR A 388 -10.19 -1.72 -13.83
C TYR A 388 -11.53 -2.10 -14.49
N GLY A 389 -12.59 -2.27 -13.69
CA GLY A 389 -13.92 -2.64 -14.17
C GLY A 389 -14.03 -4.09 -14.66
N MET A 390 -13.04 -4.93 -14.36
CA MET A 390 -13.04 -6.36 -14.71
C MET A 390 -13.67 -7.16 -13.57
N VAL A 391 -14.98 -7.01 -13.40
CA VAL A 391 -15.76 -7.76 -12.41
C VAL A 391 -16.12 -9.13 -13.00
N GLY A 392 -16.05 -10.19 -12.20
CA GLY A 392 -16.43 -11.54 -12.64
C GLY A 392 -15.31 -12.31 -13.37
N MET A 393 -14.05 -11.94 -13.14
CA MET A 393 -12.91 -12.72 -13.66
C MET A 393 -12.92 -14.14 -13.11
N GLY A 394 -12.68 -15.12 -14.01
CA GLY A 394 -12.62 -16.53 -13.63
C GLY A 394 -11.53 -16.82 -12.60
N ASP A 395 -11.80 -17.79 -11.74
CA ASP A 395 -10.89 -18.17 -10.65
C ASP A 395 -9.49 -18.53 -11.13
N ASP A 396 -9.37 -19.17 -12.31
CA ASP A 396 -8.07 -19.51 -12.92
C ASP A 396 -7.18 -18.29 -13.19
N ILE A 397 -7.78 -17.19 -13.63
CA ILE A 397 -7.04 -15.93 -13.89
C ILE A 397 -6.61 -15.29 -12.59
N LEU A 398 -7.51 -15.25 -11.60
CA LEU A 398 -7.23 -14.74 -10.27
C LEU A 398 -6.12 -15.54 -9.59
N ASP A 399 -6.15 -16.88 -9.72
CA ASP A 399 -5.14 -17.77 -9.14
C ASP A 399 -3.77 -17.58 -9.79
N ASN A 400 -3.72 -17.44 -11.10
CA ASN A 400 -2.46 -17.20 -11.79
C ASN A 400 -1.86 -15.86 -11.42
N TYR A 401 -2.68 -14.81 -11.33
CA TYR A 401 -2.23 -13.48 -10.90
C TYR A 401 -1.76 -13.50 -9.44
N ALA A 402 -2.51 -14.14 -8.54
CA ALA A 402 -2.13 -14.32 -7.14
C ALA A 402 -0.78 -15.06 -7.01
N LYS A 403 -0.58 -16.15 -7.77
CA LYS A 403 0.70 -16.87 -7.82
C LYS A 403 1.86 -15.99 -8.28
N ASP A 404 1.63 -15.12 -9.26
CA ASP A 404 2.66 -14.20 -9.74
C ASP A 404 3.01 -13.13 -8.70
N MET A 405 2.03 -12.62 -7.96
CA MET A 405 2.24 -11.71 -6.82
C MET A 405 3.10 -12.36 -5.73
N LEU A 406 2.83 -13.64 -5.44
CA LEU A 406 3.53 -14.40 -4.39
C LEU A 406 4.97 -14.82 -4.77
N LYS A 407 5.45 -14.53 -5.98
CA LYS A 407 6.87 -14.71 -6.34
C LYS A 407 7.78 -13.67 -5.70
N LYS A 408 7.23 -12.53 -5.25
CA LYS A 408 7.99 -11.45 -4.63
C LYS A 408 8.00 -11.62 -3.11
N GLU A 409 9.17 -11.82 -2.54
CA GLU A 409 9.35 -12.05 -1.10
C GLU A 409 8.74 -10.94 -0.23
N GLU A 410 8.93 -9.67 -0.63
CA GLU A 410 8.35 -8.52 0.06
C GLU A 410 6.82 -8.54 0.07
N THR A 411 6.20 -8.93 -1.06
CA THR A 411 4.73 -9.09 -1.16
C THR A 411 4.24 -10.21 -0.24
N VAL A 412 4.95 -11.34 -0.21
CA VAL A 412 4.60 -12.46 0.69
C VAL A 412 4.68 -12.01 2.14
N LYS A 413 5.76 -11.32 2.55
CA LYS A 413 5.92 -10.80 3.90
C LYS A 413 4.76 -9.87 4.30
N GLY A 414 4.41 -8.92 3.44
CA GLY A 414 3.29 -8.01 3.70
C GLY A 414 1.94 -8.73 3.80
N ILE A 415 1.71 -9.77 2.96
CA ILE A 415 0.49 -10.58 3.02
C ILE A 415 0.45 -11.39 4.33
N VAL A 416 1.55 -12.02 4.74
CA VAL A 416 1.63 -12.78 6.00
C VAL A 416 1.31 -11.88 7.20
N GLU A 417 1.91 -10.70 7.27
CA GLU A 417 1.65 -9.72 8.33
C GLU A 417 0.16 -9.32 8.37
N ARG A 418 -0.43 -9.04 7.20
CA ARG A 418 -1.84 -8.64 7.12
C ARG A 418 -2.80 -9.77 7.45
N VAL A 419 -2.51 -10.98 7.02
CA VAL A 419 -3.31 -12.18 7.37
C VAL A 419 -3.25 -12.45 8.88
N ALA A 420 -2.05 -12.36 9.48
CA ALA A 420 -1.90 -12.50 10.93
C ALA A 420 -2.70 -11.43 11.68
N GLU A 421 -2.65 -10.18 11.23
CA GLU A 421 -3.41 -9.08 11.82
C GLU A 421 -4.92 -9.28 11.68
N ASN A 422 -5.42 -9.73 10.52
CA ASN A 422 -6.83 -10.05 10.33
C ASN A 422 -7.29 -11.17 11.29
N LYS A 423 -6.47 -12.21 11.47
CA LYS A 423 -6.78 -13.28 12.45
C LYS A 423 -6.84 -12.76 13.88
N VAL A 424 -5.97 -11.81 14.24
CA VAL A 424 -6.05 -11.12 15.54
C VAL A 424 -7.35 -10.33 15.67
N PHE A 425 -7.78 -9.61 14.64
CA PHE A 425 -9.05 -8.88 14.65
C PHE A 425 -10.26 -9.83 14.76
N GLU A 426 -10.22 -11.00 14.15
CA GLU A 426 -11.25 -12.02 14.33
C GLU A 426 -11.33 -12.52 15.78
N ILE A 427 -10.18 -12.73 16.43
CA ILE A 427 -10.13 -13.11 17.85
C ILE A 427 -10.73 -11.99 18.70
N VAL A 428 -10.36 -10.74 18.46
CA VAL A 428 -10.93 -9.59 19.15
C VAL A 428 -12.44 -9.55 18.96
N LYS A 429 -12.91 -9.65 17.71
CA LYS A 429 -14.34 -9.62 17.34
C LYS A 429 -15.17 -10.69 18.08
N ASN A 430 -14.61 -11.88 18.22
CA ASN A 430 -15.27 -13.00 18.91
C ASN A 430 -15.25 -12.86 20.44
N SER A 431 -14.25 -12.18 20.99
CA SER A 431 -14.03 -12.06 22.45
C SER A 431 -14.77 -10.90 23.09
N VAL A 432 -14.94 -9.78 22.38
CA VAL A 432 -15.54 -8.54 22.91
C VAL A 432 -17.06 -8.49 22.68
N LYS A 433 -17.72 -7.50 23.27
CA LYS A 433 -19.11 -7.16 22.96
C LYS A 433 -19.15 -6.23 21.76
N LEU A 434 -19.80 -6.66 20.67
CA LEU A 434 -20.03 -5.81 19.50
C LEU A 434 -21.27 -4.94 19.73
N ASP A 435 -21.12 -3.64 19.47
CA ASP A 435 -22.22 -2.69 19.39
C ASP A 435 -22.48 -2.43 17.88
N THR A 436 -23.30 -3.31 17.29
CA THR A 436 -23.55 -3.29 15.84
C THR A 436 -24.54 -2.21 15.47
N LYS A 437 -24.16 -1.34 14.52
CA LYS A 437 -25.01 -0.29 13.98
C LYS A 437 -25.00 -0.36 12.45
N GLU A 438 -26.21 -0.38 11.87
CA GLU A 438 -26.37 -0.20 10.43
C GLU A 438 -26.35 1.30 10.10
N VAL A 439 -25.58 1.68 9.07
CA VAL A 439 -25.38 3.08 8.65
C VAL A 439 -25.44 3.20 7.13
N THR A 440 -25.71 4.39 6.62
CA THR A 440 -25.60 4.66 5.18
C THR A 440 -24.12 4.82 4.79
N ILE A 441 -23.82 4.77 3.48
CA ILE A 441 -22.47 4.99 2.97
C ILE A 441 -21.95 6.40 3.30
N GLU A 442 -22.84 7.41 3.28
CA GLU A 442 -22.49 8.78 3.59
C GLU A 442 -22.16 8.96 5.09
N GLU A 443 -22.95 8.34 5.96
CA GLU A 443 -22.67 8.31 7.40
C GLU A 443 -21.35 7.61 7.70
N PHE A 444 -21.07 6.51 6.98
CA PHE A 444 -19.85 5.74 7.13
C PHE A 444 -18.62 6.55 6.69
N ASN A 445 -18.67 7.19 5.52
CA ASN A 445 -17.56 8.01 4.99
C ASN A 445 -17.20 9.17 5.93
N LYS A 446 -18.20 9.83 6.55
CA LYS A 446 -17.97 10.89 7.53
C LYS A 446 -17.16 10.44 8.77
N MET A 447 -17.08 9.14 9.06
CA MET A 447 -16.28 8.63 10.18
C MET A 447 -14.77 8.67 9.93
N PHE A 448 -14.34 8.93 8.70
CA PHE A 448 -12.94 9.06 8.29
C PHE A 448 -12.53 10.50 7.97
N GLU A 449 -13.45 11.45 8.01
CA GLU A 449 -13.20 12.87 7.72
C GLU A 449 -12.64 13.66 8.92
N ASN A 450 -12.36 13.00 10.06
CA ASN A 450 -11.86 13.63 11.29
C ASN A 450 -10.40 13.30 11.56
#